data_c4457a879312ac865f16cea984d394e9
#
_entry.id   c4457a879312ac865f16cea984d394e9
#
_cell.length_a   1.000
_cell.length_b   1.000
_cell.length_c   1.000
_cell.angle_alpha   90.00
_cell.angle_beta   90.00
_cell.angle_gamma   90.00
#
_symmetry.space_group_name_H-M   'P 1'
#
loop_
_entity.id
_entity.type
_entity.pdbx_description
1 polymer ?
#
loop_
_entity_poly.entity_id
_entity_poly.type
_entity_poly.pdbx_seq_one_letter_code
_entity_poly.pdbx_strand_id
1 'polypeptide(L)'
;MSKRKVLKVLSCTDGRGERFDVKVYLNPRRSYRLSARVQYGELSLLAHRFTEKKAMMDLVRKVCSSPKRVMVNRPFYQEGQYIYLLGQRKKLTQDVRKKDDPEYFYYSKTAKTPLTRYRSMFLSYLRERLVEIGKEYDLDLSQYCLGVGFFGSYFGCCFPTKKKFKFDLRTFAFRKEILDSLLYHEVTHLVVKGHDKRFYRILNLHDPDYATQNAFLKNGYFEGEKDEENYR
;
A
#
# COMPACT_ATOMS: atom_id res chain seq x y z
N MET A 1 22.31 1.86 9.70
CA MET A 1 21.39 3.04 9.65
C MET A 1 21.36 3.65 11.05
N SER A 2 21.75 4.92 11.21
CA SER A 2 21.70 5.62 12.49
C SER A 2 20.25 5.68 12.99
N LYS A 3 19.98 5.22 14.22
CA LYS A 3 18.66 5.31 14.86
C LYS A 3 18.32 6.80 15.05
N ARG A 4 17.31 7.29 14.34
CA ARG A 4 16.84 8.67 14.52
C ARG A 4 16.28 8.86 15.92
N LYS A 5 16.64 9.96 16.58
CA LYS A 5 16.11 10.30 17.90
C LYS A 5 14.63 10.67 17.79
N VAL A 6 13.77 9.97 18.53
CA VAL A 6 12.38 10.33 18.71
C VAL A 6 12.32 11.56 19.62
N LEU A 7 11.68 12.65 19.17
CA LEU A 7 11.46 13.86 19.95
C LEU A 7 10.26 13.73 20.86
N LYS A 8 9.16 13.23 20.32
CA LYS A 8 7.88 13.02 21.01
C LYS A 8 6.98 12.07 20.24
N VAL A 9 5.93 11.61 20.90
CA VAL A 9 4.81 10.87 20.30
C VAL A 9 3.59 11.76 20.41
N LEU A 10 2.81 11.84 19.33
CA LEU A 10 1.53 12.57 19.27
C LEU A 10 0.44 11.52 19.15
N SER A 11 -0.49 11.51 20.10
CA SER A 11 -1.73 10.75 19.97
C SER A 11 -2.72 11.53 19.12
N CYS A 12 -3.15 10.93 18.03
CA CYS A 12 -4.02 11.50 17.02
C CYS A 12 -5.27 10.63 16.89
N THR A 13 -6.35 11.23 16.39
CA THR A 13 -7.58 10.51 16.04
C THR A 13 -7.81 10.68 14.55
N ASP A 14 -8.13 9.61 13.85
CA ASP A 14 -8.46 9.66 12.43
C ASP A 14 -9.90 10.12 12.18
N GLY A 15 -10.29 10.18 10.90
CA GLY A 15 -11.64 10.57 10.49
C GLY A 15 -12.75 9.58 10.91
N ARG A 16 -12.38 8.41 11.46
CA ARG A 16 -13.29 7.35 11.95
C ARG A 16 -13.37 7.31 13.47
N GLY A 17 -12.63 8.18 14.16
CA GLY A 17 -12.55 8.20 15.63
C GLY A 17 -11.50 7.27 16.22
N GLU A 18 -10.75 6.51 15.42
CA GLU A 18 -9.70 5.61 15.89
C GLU A 18 -8.47 6.40 16.35
N ARG A 19 -7.93 6.02 17.53
CA ARG A 19 -6.71 6.61 18.07
C ARG A 19 -5.48 5.90 17.54
N PHE A 20 -4.47 6.67 17.15
CA PHE A 20 -3.17 6.16 16.74
C PHE A 20 -2.05 7.10 17.14
N ASP A 21 -0.84 6.56 17.27
CA ASP A 21 0.33 7.30 17.68
C ASP A 21 1.23 7.67 16.50
N VAL A 22 1.63 8.94 16.46
CA VAL A 22 2.54 9.47 15.43
C VAL A 22 3.88 9.79 16.08
N LYS A 23 4.93 9.04 15.70
CA LYS A 23 6.31 9.30 16.15
C LYS A 23 6.86 10.52 15.44
N VAL A 24 7.32 11.51 16.22
CA VAL A 24 8.00 12.70 15.70
C VAL A 24 9.50 12.55 15.87
N TYR A 25 10.22 12.55 14.77
CA TYR A 25 11.67 12.45 14.76
C TYR A 25 12.32 13.81 14.55
N LEU A 26 13.49 14.01 15.14
CA LEU A 26 14.31 15.19 14.90
C LEU A 26 14.74 15.23 13.44
N ASN A 27 14.51 16.38 12.78
CA ASN A 27 15.05 16.63 11.44
C ASN A 27 16.57 16.79 11.53
N PRO A 28 17.37 15.89 10.91
CA PRO A 28 18.83 15.94 11.01
C PRO A 28 19.45 17.14 10.28
N ARG A 29 18.72 17.70 9.31
CA ARG A 29 19.09 18.96 8.67
C ARG A 29 18.54 20.07 9.57
N ARG A 30 19.34 21.05 9.95
CA ARG A 30 18.92 22.22 10.77
C ARG A 30 17.80 23.06 10.10
N SER A 31 17.07 22.47 9.19
CA SER A 31 15.95 23.03 8.46
C SER A 31 14.68 23.01 9.34
N TYR A 32 13.99 24.13 9.40
CA TYR A 32 12.65 24.25 10.03
C TYR A 32 11.55 23.51 9.28
N ARG A 33 11.87 22.79 8.21
CA ARG A 33 10.89 22.08 7.37
C ARG A 33 10.26 20.96 8.14
N LEU A 34 8.93 21.06 8.33
CA LEU A 34 8.08 19.99 8.81
C LEU A 34 7.70 19.08 7.63
N SER A 35 7.86 17.79 7.78
CA SER A 35 7.47 16.82 6.75
C SER A 35 6.89 15.55 7.36
N ALA A 36 5.97 14.93 6.64
CA ALA A 36 5.35 13.66 7.00
C ALA A 36 5.92 12.52 6.13
N ARG A 37 6.06 11.35 6.72
CA ARG A 37 6.43 10.11 6.06
C ARG A 37 5.48 9.00 6.48
N VAL A 38 4.89 8.33 5.50
CA VAL A 38 4.13 7.10 5.74
C VAL A 38 5.02 5.92 5.30
N GLN A 39 5.20 4.98 6.19
CA GLN A 39 5.97 3.77 5.91
C GLN A 39 5.27 2.58 6.61
N TYR A 40 4.95 1.53 5.87
CA TYR A 40 4.23 0.35 6.37
C TYR A 40 2.87 0.66 7.01
N GLY A 41 2.17 1.71 6.54
CA GLY A 41 0.95 2.18 7.18
C GLY A 41 1.16 3.07 8.41
N GLU A 42 2.37 3.17 8.94
CA GLU A 42 2.70 4.05 10.06
C GLU A 42 3.04 5.45 9.58
N LEU A 43 2.36 6.46 10.13
CA LEU A 43 2.69 7.85 9.93
C LEU A 43 3.77 8.30 10.92
N SER A 44 4.80 8.93 10.41
CA SER A 44 5.81 9.60 11.21
C SER A 44 6.08 11.01 10.69
N LEU A 45 6.49 11.91 11.58
CA LEU A 45 6.88 13.26 11.24
C LEU A 45 8.39 13.46 11.40
N LEU A 46 8.95 14.30 10.53
CA LEU A 46 10.26 14.90 10.71
C LEU A 46 10.04 16.38 11.01
N ALA A 47 10.45 16.81 12.21
CA ALA A 47 10.21 18.17 12.69
C ALA A 47 11.48 18.77 13.30
N HIS A 48 11.58 20.10 13.25
CA HIS A 48 12.55 20.83 14.06
C HIS A 48 12.11 20.83 15.53
N ARG A 49 13.07 20.91 16.47
CA ARG A 49 12.76 20.88 17.91
C ARG A 49 11.79 21.96 18.37
N PHE A 50 11.72 23.09 17.68
CA PHE A 50 10.85 24.23 17.98
C PHE A 50 9.56 24.23 17.14
N THR A 51 9.28 23.15 16.37
CA THR A 51 8.03 23.06 15.60
C THR A 51 6.84 22.98 16.56
N GLU A 52 5.88 23.87 16.38
CA GLU A 52 4.67 23.93 17.19
C GLU A 52 3.81 22.66 17.05
N LYS A 53 3.18 22.26 18.17
CA LYS A 53 2.27 21.10 18.18
C LYS A 53 1.11 21.28 17.18
N LYS A 54 0.55 22.50 17.08
CA LYS A 54 -0.53 22.82 16.14
C LYS A 54 -0.12 22.51 14.69
N ALA A 55 1.02 23.02 14.24
CA ALA A 55 1.51 22.78 12.88
C ALA A 55 1.71 21.27 12.58
N MET A 56 2.18 20.49 13.56
CA MET A 56 2.31 19.04 13.43
C MET A 56 0.94 18.37 13.30
N MET A 57 -0.03 18.74 14.12
CA MET A 57 -1.39 18.20 14.08
C MET A 57 -2.10 18.55 12.77
N ASP A 58 -1.94 19.77 12.27
CA ASP A 58 -2.52 20.19 10.98
C ASP A 58 -1.92 19.38 9.81
N LEU A 59 -0.61 19.11 9.85
CA LEU A 59 0.01 18.22 8.86
C LEU A 59 -0.50 16.79 8.97
N VAL A 60 -0.69 16.25 10.18
CA VAL A 60 -1.29 14.92 10.39
C VAL A 60 -2.69 14.87 9.78
N ARG A 61 -3.57 15.83 10.11
CA ARG A 61 -4.93 15.92 9.55
C ARG A 61 -4.90 15.95 8.02
N LYS A 62 -4.07 16.82 7.44
CA LYS A 62 -3.89 16.90 5.97
C LYS A 62 -3.42 15.59 5.34
N VAL A 63 -2.57 14.84 6.03
CA VAL A 63 -2.10 13.53 5.55
C VAL A 63 -3.21 12.50 5.65
N CYS A 64 -3.92 12.43 6.77
CA CYS A 64 -5.01 11.48 6.99
C CYS A 64 -6.22 11.74 6.10
N SER A 65 -6.52 13.00 5.76
CA SER A 65 -7.61 13.35 4.83
C SER A 65 -7.27 13.16 3.34
N SER A 66 -6.00 12.89 3.00
CA SER A 66 -5.61 12.65 1.63
C SER A 66 -5.98 11.24 1.16
N PRO A 67 -6.75 11.06 0.07
CA PRO A 67 -7.10 9.73 -0.46
C PRO A 67 -5.90 8.85 -0.76
N LYS A 68 -4.77 9.45 -1.12
CA LYS A 68 -3.51 8.77 -1.43
C LYS A 68 -2.76 8.22 -0.21
N ARG A 69 -3.23 8.49 1.02
CA ARG A 69 -2.54 8.16 2.28
C ARG A 69 -3.44 7.51 3.32
N VAL A 70 -4.60 7.02 2.91
CA VAL A 70 -5.61 6.43 3.80
C VAL A 70 -5.10 5.16 4.51
N MET A 71 -4.04 4.52 4.01
CA MET A 71 -3.42 3.36 4.67
C MET A 71 -2.62 3.68 5.95
N VAL A 72 -2.70 4.93 6.46
CA VAL A 72 -1.95 5.37 7.66
C VAL A 72 -2.38 4.62 8.91
N ASN A 73 -3.68 4.32 9.03
CA ASN A 73 -4.25 3.74 10.25
C ASN A 73 -4.44 2.23 10.18
N ARG A 74 -4.12 1.61 9.04
CA ARG A 74 -4.22 0.15 8.84
C ARG A 74 -2.87 -0.37 8.33
N PRO A 75 -1.91 -0.65 9.22
CA PRO A 75 -0.65 -1.21 8.82
C PRO A 75 -0.89 -2.60 8.22
N PHE A 76 -0.50 -2.79 6.96
CA PHE A 76 -0.56 -4.11 6.31
C PHE A 76 0.42 -5.11 6.93
N TYR A 77 1.34 -4.63 7.76
CA TYR A 77 2.41 -5.41 8.36
C TYR A 77 2.78 -4.84 9.75
N GLN A 78 2.83 -5.71 10.74
CA GLN A 78 3.36 -5.41 12.06
C GLN A 78 4.46 -6.44 12.40
N GLU A 79 5.67 -5.94 12.65
CA GLU A 79 6.85 -6.78 12.90
C GLU A 79 6.61 -7.75 14.06
N GLY A 80 6.96 -9.02 13.83
CA GLY A 80 6.79 -10.09 14.83
C GLY A 80 5.35 -10.55 15.07
N GLN A 81 4.35 -9.93 14.48
CA GLN A 81 2.94 -10.24 14.73
C GLN A 81 2.21 -10.74 13.49
N TYR A 82 1.97 -9.87 12.50
CA TYR A 82 1.14 -10.22 11.35
C TYR A 82 1.55 -9.50 10.06
N ILE A 83 1.01 -10.02 8.96
CA ILE A 83 1.01 -9.39 7.64
C ILE A 83 -0.32 -9.68 6.94
N TYR A 84 -0.86 -8.69 6.22
CA TYR A 84 -1.98 -8.93 5.30
C TYR A 84 -1.49 -9.43 3.96
N LEU A 85 -2.16 -10.44 3.41
CA LEU A 85 -1.88 -11.05 2.11
C LEU A 85 -3.21 -11.37 1.42
N LEU A 86 -3.48 -10.73 0.29
CA LEU A 86 -4.69 -10.92 -0.50
C LEU A 86 -5.98 -10.89 0.35
N GLY A 87 -6.12 -9.85 1.18
CA GLY A 87 -7.26 -9.64 2.06
C GLY A 87 -7.23 -10.42 3.36
N GLN A 88 -6.28 -11.32 3.57
CA GLN A 88 -6.22 -12.18 4.74
C GLN A 88 -5.10 -11.74 5.70
N ARG A 89 -5.45 -11.59 6.97
CA ARG A 89 -4.49 -11.34 8.03
C ARG A 89 -3.82 -12.65 8.44
N LYS A 90 -2.52 -12.76 8.25
CA LYS A 90 -1.72 -13.96 8.57
C LYS A 90 -0.73 -13.68 9.69
N LYS A 91 -0.61 -14.60 10.64
CA LYS A 91 0.38 -14.55 11.72
C LYS A 91 1.78 -14.81 11.16
N LEU A 92 2.76 -14.04 11.57
CA LEU A 92 4.16 -14.25 11.13
C LEU A 92 4.77 -15.45 11.86
N THR A 93 5.51 -16.30 11.12
CA THR A 93 6.22 -17.44 11.73
C THR A 93 7.53 -17.77 11.01
N GLN A 94 8.48 -18.29 11.77
CA GLN A 94 9.72 -18.90 11.26
C GLN A 94 9.75 -20.42 11.54
N ASP A 95 8.67 -20.98 12.10
CA ASP A 95 8.53 -22.41 12.31
C ASP A 95 8.18 -23.08 10.98
N VAL A 96 9.10 -23.92 10.48
CA VAL A 96 8.96 -24.63 9.21
C VAL A 96 7.74 -25.56 9.17
N ARG A 97 7.31 -26.08 10.34
CA ARG A 97 6.13 -26.95 10.43
C ARG A 97 4.83 -26.24 10.10
N LYS A 98 4.82 -24.89 10.20
CA LYS A 98 3.67 -24.02 9.88
C LYS A 98 3.81 -23.40 8.48
N LYS A 99 4.71 -23.90 7.64
CA LYS A 99 4.98 -23.30 6.33
C LYS A 99 3.77 -23.35 5.40
N ASP A 100 3.00 -24.42 5.48
CA ASP A 100 1.83 -24.67 4.62
C ASP A 100 0.49 -24.43 5.35
N ASP A 101 0.54 -23.94 6.59
CA ASP A 101 -0.62 -23.57 7.37
C ASP A 101 -1.20 -22.23 6.86
N PRO A 102 -2.48 -22.19 6.42
CA PRO A 102 -3.08 -21.00 5.83
C PRO A 102 -3.21 -19.81 6.79
N GLU A 103 -3.17 -20.06 8.12
CA GLU A 103 -3.21 -18.95 9.11
C GLU A 103 -1.88 -18.21 9.24
N TYR A 104 -0.78 -18.82 8.74
CA TYR A 104 0.55 -18.28 8.96
C TYR A 104 1.21 -17.82 7.66
N PHE A 105 2.02 -16.78 7.79
CA PHE A 105 2.97 -16.36 6.79
C PHE A 105 4.37 -16.79 7.25
N TYR A 106 4.85 -17.89 6.69
CA TYR A 106 6.18 -18.38 6.97
C TYR A 106 7.25 -17.55 6.27
N TYR A 107 8.35 -17.25 6.94
CA TYR A 107 9.55 -16.68 6.33
C TYR A 107 10.81 -17.30 6.94
N SER A 108 11.88 -17.44 6.13
CA SER A 108 13.12 -18.10 6.55
C SER A 108 13.81 -17.33 7.68
N LYS A 109 14.46 -18.06 8.60
CA LYS A 109 15.33 -17.48 9.65
C LYS A 109 16.49 -16.66 9.07
N THR A 110 16.94 -16.99 7.85
CA THR A 110 18.01 -16.26 7.16
C THR A 110 17.52 -14.98 6.48
N ALA A 111 16.21 -14.81 6.33
CA ALA A 111 15.64 -13.59 5.77
C ALA A 111 15.73 -12.45 6.79
N LYS A 112 16.29 -11.31 6.37
CA LYS A 112 16.37 -10.10 7.22
C LYS A 112 15.00 -9.61 7.66
N THR A 113 13.95 -9.89 6.89
CA THR A 113 12.57 -9.44 7.14
C THR A 113 11.59 -10.31 6.35
N PRO A 114 10.36 -10.52 6.83
CA PRO A 114 9.31 -11.22 6.07
C PRO A 114 8.97 -10.53 4.76
N LEU A 115 9.21 -9.20 4.65
CA LEU A 115 8.94 -8.42 3.45
C LEU A 115 9.76 -8.85 2.23
N THR A 116 10.90 -9.53 2.41
CA THR A 116 11.69 -10.08 1.30
C THR A 116 10.88 -11.16 0.58
N ARG A 117 10.32 -12.12 1.31
CA ARG A 117 9.44 -13.16 0.74
C ARG A 117 8.14 -12.56 0.20
N TYR A 118 7.52 -11.64 0.94
CA TYR A 118 6.30 -10.96 0.54
C TYR A 118 6.46 -10.26 -0.81
N ARG A 119 7.56 -9.55 -1.01
CA ARG A 119 7.90 -8.91 -2.30
C ARG A 119 8.06 -9.93 -3.42
N SER A 120 8.74 -11.04 -3.19
CA SER A 120 8.93 -12.10 -4.18
C SER A 120 7.60 -12.70 -4.60
N MET A 121 6.73 -13.03 -3.64
CA MET A 121 5.38 -13.54 -3.90
C MET A 121 4.54 -12.54 -4.70
N PHE A 122 4.63 -11.26 -4.34
CA PHE A 122 3.91 -10.22 -5.08
C PHE A 122 4.39 -10.10 -6.53
N LEU A 123 5.69 -10.14 -6.77
CA LEU A 123 6.24 -10.11 -8.13
C LEU A 123 5.78 -11.31 -8.97
N SER A 124 5.73 -12.53 -8.39
CA SER A 124 5.20 -13.71 -9.07
C SER A 124 3.73 -13.54 -9.41
N TYR A 125 2.91 -13.14 -8.45
CA TYR A 125 1.48 -12.86 -8.65
C TYR A 125 1.25 -11.83 -9.78
N LEU A 126 1.96 -10.70 -9.72
CA LEU A 126 1.83 -9.65 -10.74
C LEU A 126 2.20 -10.16 -12.13
N ARG A 127 3.25 -10.99 -12.24
CA ARG A 127 3.71 -11.51 -13.53
C ARG A 127 2.65 -12.42 -14.15
N GLU A 128 2.11 -13.35 -13.38
CA GLU A 128 1.05 -14.27 -13.82
C GLU A 128 -0.22 -13.49 -14.18
N ARG A 129 -0.67 -12.61 -13.28
CA ARG A 129 -1.95 -11.93 -13.46
C ARG A 129 -1.93 -10.89 -14.58
N LEU A 130 -0.82 -10.17 -14.78
CA LEU A 130 -0.69 -9.22 -15.89
C LEU A 130 -0.68 -9.92 -17.25
N VAL A 131 -0.11 -11.13 -17.37
CA VAL A 131 -0.18 -11.90 -18.60
C VAL A 131 -1.63 -12.31 -18.92
N GLU A 132 -2.39 -12.73 -17.89
CA GLU A 132 -3.82 -13.06 -18.06
C GLU A 132 -4.63 -11.85 -18.51
N ILE A 133 -4.51 -10.72 -17.78
CA ILE A 133 -5.19 -9.47 -18.13
C ILE A 133 -4.76 -8.97 -19.52
N GLY A 134 -3.48 -9.09 -19.86
CA GLY A 134 -2.98 -8.72 -21.19
C GLY A 134 -3.72 -9.42 -22.33
N LYS A 135 -4.02 -10.73 -22.16
CA LYS A 135 -4.79 -11.49 -23.16
C LYS A 135 -6.20 -10.93 -23.36
N GLU A 136 -6.85 -10.48 -22.28
CA GLU A 136 -8.18 -9.86 -22.36
C GLU A 136 -8.17 -8.51 -23.13
N TYR A 137 -7.02 -7.84 -23.19
CA TYR A 137 -6.81 -6.58 -23.94
C TYR A 137 -6.13 -6.78 -25.29
N ASP A 138 -5.88 -8.03 -25.73
CA ASP A 138 -5.07 -8.36 -26.91
C ASP A 138 -3.66 -7.75 -26.85
N LEU A 139 -3.05 -7.72 -25.66
CA LEU A 139 -1.73 -7.15 -25.40
C LEU A 139 -0.75 -8.22 -24.87
N ASP A 140 0.45 -8.29 -25.42
CA ASP A 140 1.55 -9.09 -24.85
C ASP A 140 2.27 -8.28 -23.75
N LEU A 141 1.98 -8.61 -22.50
CA LEU A 141 2.59 -7.99 -21.33
C LEU A 141 3.77 -8.79 -20.75
N SER A 142 4.14 -9.92 -21.35
CA SER A 142 5.24 -10.79 -20.88
C SER A 142 6.59 -10.07 -20.82
N GLN A 143 6.81 -9.11 -21.72
CA GLN A 143 8.05 -8.33 -21.83
C GLN A 143 8.10 -7.09 -20.91
N TYR A 144 7.03 -6.83 -20.12
CA TYR A 144 7.01 -5.67 -19.25
C TYR A 144 7.81 -5.91 -17.97
N CYS A 145 8.70 -4.96 -17.66
CA CYS A 145 9.44 -4.96 -16.41
C CYS A 145 8.50 -4.61 -15.25
N LEU A 146 8.61 -5.35 -14.14
CA LEU A 146 7.84 -5.11 -12.93
C LEU A 146 8.71 -4.51 -11.84
N GLY A 147 8.23 -3.45 -11.22
CA GLY A 147 8.86 -2.82 -10.04
C GLY A 147 7.90 -2.83 -8.86
N VAL A 148 8.36 -3.36 -7.74
CA VAL A 148 7.59 -3.34 -6.49
C VAL A 148 8.38 -2.62 -5.41
N GLY A 149 7.74 -1.69 -4.70
CA GLY A 149 8.39 -0.89 -3.66
C GLY A 149 7.38 -0.11 -2.85
N PHE A 150 7.88 0.78 -1.99
CA PHE A 150 7.03 1.73 -1.26
C PHE A 150 7.01 3.05 -1.99
N PHE A 151 5.87 3.39 -2.57
CA PHE A 151 5.65 4.61 -3.32
C PHE A 151 4.63 5.49 -2.58
N GLY A 152 5.06 6.64 -2.08
CA GLY A 152 4.20 7.50 -1.26
C GLY A 152 3.07 8.24 -1.99
N SER A 153 3.00 8.14 -3.34
CA SER A 153 2.11 8.98 -4.15
C SER A 153 1.15 8.21 -5.08
N TYR A 154 1.36 6.92 -5.27
CA TYR A 154 0.51 6.09 -6.14
C TYR A 154 0.49 4.63 -5.67
N PHE A 155 -0.58 3.92 -5.97
CA PHE A 155 -0.73 2.47 -5.74
C PHE A 155 -0.13 1.65 -6.89
N GLY A 156 -0.38 2.09 -8.11
CA GLY A 156 0.19 1.57 -9.34
C GLY A 156 0.64 2.72 -10.26
N CYS A 157 1.46 2.40 -11.24
CA CYS A 157 1.84 3.31 -12.31
C CYS A 157 2.33 2.54 -13.53
N CYS A 158 1.72 2.83 -14.69
CA CYS A 158 2.13 2.33 -15.99
C CYS A 158 3.10 3.32 -16.66
N PHE A 159 4.16 2.79 -17.28
CA PHE A 159 5.11 3.52 -18.10
C PHE A 159 5.17 2.88 -19.50
N PRO A 160 4.25 3.21 -20.42
CA PRO A 160 4.11 2.53 -21.71
C PRO A 160 5.40 2.52 -22.54
N THR A 161 6.04 3.69 -22.68
CA THR A 161 7.28 3.84 -23.47
C THR A 161 8.48 3.06 -22.91
N LYS A 162 8.48 2.79 -21.60
CA LYS A 162 9.54 2.04 -20.90
C LYS A 162 9.20 0.56 -20.73
N LYS A 163 8.04 0.11 -21.24
CA LYS A 163 7.50 -1.23 -21.03
C LYS A 163 7.63 -1.64 -19.55
N LYS A 164 7.07 -0.82 -18.63
CA LYS A 164 7.25 -1.01 -17.19
C LYS A 164 6.00 -0.67 -16.40
N PHE A 165 5.69 -1.53 -15.43
CA PHE A 165 4.75 -1.25 -14.35
C PHE A 165 5.46 -1.12 -13.01
N LYS A 166 4.91 -0.29 -12.14
CA LYS A 166 5.33 -0.19 -10.74
C LYS A 166 4.10 -0.29 -9.84
N PHE A 167 4.18 -1.13 -8.80
CA PHE A 167 3.12 -1.29 -7.82
C PHE A 167 3.64 -1.07 -6.40
N ASP A 168 2.85 -0.39 -5.59
CA ASP A 168 3.18 -0.22 -4.18
C ASP A 168 3.06 -1.57 -3.46
N LEU A 169 4.07 -1.92 -2.64
CA LEU A 169 4.12 -3.21 -1.96
C LEU A 169 2.91 -3.46 -1.05
N ARG A 170 2.30 -2.38 -0.53
CA ARG A 170 1.12 -2.46 0.33
C ARG A 170 -0.12 -2.96 -0.39
N THR A 171 -0.18 -2.80 -1.72
CA THR A 171 -1.35 -3.22 -2.51
C THR A 171 -1.55 -4.73 -2.51
N PHE A 172 -0.52 -5.51 -2.22
CA PHE A 172 -0.64 -6.96 -2.08
C PHE A 172 -1.38 -7.38 -0.79
N ALA A 173 -1.65 -6.45 0.11
CA ALA A 173 -2.48 -6.69 1.28
C ALA A 173 -3.98 -6.77 0.96
N PHE A 174 -4.42 -6.12 -0.12
CA PHE A 174 -5.83 -6.11 -0.52
C PHE A 174 -6.27 -7.45 -1.08
N ARG A 175 -7.57 -7.77 -0.93
CA ARG A 175 -8.16 -8.94 -1.57
C ARG A 175 -7.96 -8.89 -3.08
N LYS A 176 -8.02 -10.07 -3.69
CA LYS A 176 -7.68 -10.26 -5.10
C LYS A 176 -8.44 -9.32 -6.04
N GLU A 177 -9.75 -9.14 -5.83
CA GLU A 177 -10.61 -8.33 -6.68
C GLU A 177 -10.20 -6.85 -6.68
N ILE A 178 -9.82 -6.33 -5.50
CA ILE A 178 -9.33 -4.94 -5.36
C ILE A 178 -7.98 -4.77 -6.06
N LEU A 179 -7.10 -5.76 -5.91
CA LEU A 179 -5.79 -5.73 -6.55
C LEU A 179 -5.91 -5.88 -8.06
N ASP A 180 -6.74 -6.81 -8.56
CA ASP A 180 -7.00 -6.99 -9.99
C ASP A 180 -7.58 -5.73 -10.62
N SER A 181 -8.51 -5.06 -9.93
CA SER A 181 -9.06 -3.78 -10.37
C SER A 181 -7.98 -2.70 -10.56
N LEU A 182 -6.98 -2.65 -9.67
CA LEU A 182 -5.81 -1.79 -9.86
C LEU A 182 -4.98 -2.22 -11.09
N LEU A 183 -4.83 -3.52 -11.34
CA LEU A 183 -4.10 -4.01 -12.52
C LEU A 183 -4.82 -3.66 -13.81
N TYR A 184 -6.15 -3.84 -13.89
CA TYR A 184 -6.96 -3.42 -15.03
C TYR A 184 -6.81 -1.91 -15.31
N HIS A 185 -6.82 -1.09 -14.25
CA HIS A 185 -6.59 0.36 -14.36
C HIS A 185 -5.24 0.67 -15.02
N GLU A 186 -4.16 0.04 -14.56
CA GLU A 186 -2.83 0.29 -15.10
C GLU A 186 -2.64 -0.26 -16.52
N VAL A 187 -3.29 -1.39 -16.86
CA VAL A 187 -3.26 -1.95 -18.22
C VAL A 187 -4.07 -1.08 -19.17
N THR A 188 -5.21 -0.53 -18.75
CA THR A 188 -6.01 0.41 -19.57
C THR A 188 -5.18 1.62 -20.01
N HIS A 189 -4.17 2.04 -19.23
CA HIS A 189 -3.25 3.13 -19.63
C HIS A 189 -2.36 2.80 -20.84
N LEU A 190 -2.25 1.54 -21.24
CA LEU A 190 -1.58 1.18 -22.49
C LEU A 190 -2.44 1.53 -23.72
N VAL A 191 -3.76 1.56 -23.55
CA VAL A 191 -4.74 1.89 -24.59
C VAL A 191 -5.12 3.36 -24.57
N VAL A 192 -5.29 3.94 -23.37
CA VAL A 192 -5.70 5.35 -23.17
C VAL A 192 -4.84 6.01 -22.10
N LYS A 193 -4.17 7.11 -22.45
CA LYS A 193 -3.22 7.78 -21.53
C LYS A 193 -3.91 8.53 -20.38
N GLY A 194 -5.05 9.13 -20.61
CA GLY A 194 -5.78 9.98 -19.64
C GLY A 194 -6.94 9.24 -18.99
N HIS A 195 -7.52 9.83 -17.95
CA HIS A 195 -8.71 9.32 -17.25
C HIS A 195 -9.98 10.01 -17.77
N ASP A 196 -10.19 10.00 -19.08
CA ASP A 196 -11.38 10.55 -19.74
C ASP A 196 -12.53 9.52 -19.85
N LYS A 197 -13.63 9.88 -20.52
CA LYS A 197 -14.78 8.98 -20.72
C LYS A 197 -14.41 7.70 -21.47
N ARG A 198 -13.44 7.77 -22.40
CA ARG A 198 -12.98 6.60 -23.16
C ARG A 198 -12.22 5.64 -22.27
N PHE A 199 -11.37 6.15 -21.37
CA PHE A 199 -10.66 5.35 -20.38
C PHE A 199 -11.63 4.53 -19.52
N TYR A 200 -12.60 5.19 -18.88
CA TYR A 200 -13.55 4.49 -18.00
C TYR A 200 -14.49 3.55 -18.76
N ARG A 201 -14.82 3.86 -20.02
CA ARG A 201 -15.61 2.95 -20.85
C ARG A 201 -14.85 1.64 -21.10
N ILE A 202 -13.57 1.69 -21.47
CA ILE A 202 -12.75 0.50 -21.70
C ILE A 202 -12.51 -0.24 -20.39
N LEU A 203 -12.13 0.46 -19.33
CA LEU A 203 -11.91 -0.14 -18.02
C LEU A 203 -13.14 -0.90 -17.51
N ASN A 204 -14.33 -0.31 -17.60
CA ASN A 204 -15.56 -0.94 -17.11
C ASN A 204 -16.05 -2.12 -17.98
N LEU A 205 -15.54 -2.30 -19.21
CA LEU A 205 -15.78 -3.52 -19.99
C LEU A 205 -15.06 -4.74 -19.37
N HIS A 206 -13.89 -4.52 -18.78
CA HIS A 206 -13.06 -5.58 -18.18
C HIS A 206 -13.22 -5.68 -16.66
N ASP A 207 -13.54 -4.57 -16.00
CA ASP A 207 -13.77 -4.46 -14.55
C ASP A 207 -15.04 -3.65 -14.26
N PRO A 208 -16.24 -4.25 -14.36
CA PRO A 208 -17.50 -3.56 -14.09
C PRO A 208 -17.59 -2.98 -12.66
N ASP A 209 -16.93 -3.60 -11.69
CA ASP A 209 -16.95 -3.21 -10.29
C ASP A 209 -15.85 -2.22 -9.90
N TYR A 210 -15.13 -1.67 -10.89
CA TYR A 210 -13.99 -0.77 -10.67
C TYR A 210 -14.25 0.34 -9.64
N ALA A 211 -15.42 0.99 -9.71
CA ALA A 211 -15.74 2.10 -8.82
C ALA A 211 -15.72 1.68 -7.34
N THR A 212 -16.32 0.53 -7.04
CA THR A 212 -16.38 -0.06 -5.69
C THR A 212 -15.01 -0.51 -5.23
N GLN A 213 -14.29 -1.29 -6.07
CA GLN A 213 -12.96 -1.79 -5.72
C GLN A 213 -11.95 -0.65 -5.50
N ASN A 214 -12.00 0.40 -6.33
CA ASN A 214 -11.17 1.58 -6.18
C ASN A 214 -11.51 2.39 -4.90
N ALA A 215 -12.78 2.37 -4.46
CA ALA A 215 -13.16 2.96 -3.18
C ALA A 215 -12.53 2.19 -2.01
N PHE A 216 -12.56 0.84 -2.01
CA PHE A 216 -11.90 0.02 -0.99
C PHE A 216 -10.38 0.24 -0.99
N LEU A 217 -9.75 0.29 -2.16
CA LEU A 217 -8.32 0.58 -2.29
C LEU A 217 -7.98 1.94 -1.68
N LYS A 218 -8.73 2.99 -2.01
CA LYS A 218 -8.52 4.35 -1.51
C LYS A 218 -8.77 4.47 -0.01
N ASN A 219 -9.72 3.72 0.53
CA ASN A 219 -10.07 3.73 1.94
C ASN A 219 -9.24 2.75 2.79
N GLY A 220 -8.35 1.97 2.18
CA GLY A 220 -7.48 1.02 2.88
C GLY A 220 -8.22 -0.19 3.45
N TYR A 221 -9.36 -0.58 2.87
CA TYR A 221 -10.14 -1.76 3.29
C TYR A 221 -9.57 -3.02 2.62
N PHE A 222 -8.68 -3.71 3.31
CA PHE A 222 -7.99 -4.88 2.75
C PHE A 222 -8.94 -6.02 2.41
N GLU A 223 -9.94 -6.26 3.24
CA GLU A 223 -10.94 -7.33 3.12
C GLU A 223 -12.22 -6.88 2.38
N GLY A 224 -12.35 -5.61 2.03
CA GLY A 224 -13.54 -5.02 1.44
C GLY A 224 -14.61 -4.71 2.49
N GLU A 225 -15.90 -4.86 2.15
CA GLU A 225 -17.02 -4.47 3.04
C GLU A 225 -16.99 -5.10 4.43
N LYS A 226 -16.46 -6.33 4.56
CA LYS A 226 -16.35 -7.03 5.86
C LYS A 226 -15.44 -6.33 6.86
N ASP A 227 -14.60 -5.39 6.39
CA ASP A 227 -13.74 -4.59 7.26
C ASP A 227 -14.53 -3.63 8.16
N GLU A 228 -15.73 -3.22 7.78
CA GLU A 228 -16.55 -2.29 8.57
C GLU A 228 -17.11 -2.93 9.85
N GLU A 229 -17.38 -4.24 9.84
CA GLU A 229 -17.93 -4.96 10.98
C GLU A 229 -16.88 -5.30 12.05
N ASN A 230 -15.61 -5.43 11.67
CA ASN A 230 -14.54 -5.84 12.58
C ASN A 230 -13.90 -4.69 13.38
N TYR A 231 -14.36 -3.44 13.19
CA TYR A 231 -13.80 -2.25 13.81
C TYR A 231 -14.80 -1.41 14.61
N ARG A 232 -15.98 -2.02 14.95
CA ARG A 232 -16.95 -1.44 15.89
C ARG A 232 -16.72 -1.86 17.33
#